data_a094b50e3c505614eefe000871fe1332
#
_entry.id   a094b50e3c505614eefe000871fe1332
#
_cell.length_a   1.000
_cell.length_b   1.000
_cell.length_c   1.000
_cell.angle_alpha   90.00
_cell.angle_beta   90.00
_cell.angle_gamma   90.00
#
_symmetry.space_group_name_H-M   'P 1'
#
loop_
_entity.id
_entity.type
_entity.pdbx_description
1 polymer ?
#
loop_
_entity_poly.entity_id
_entity_poly.type
_entity_poly.pdbx_seq_one_letter_code
_entity_poly.pdbx_strand_id
1 'polypeptide(L)'
;MKKEFYENIPIVDITTVSKDEMKMEPYIETYTGLRVYFNDIHKDIISIHDIAHSLSQICRFTGHTKEFYSVAQHSVLVADAQTTLPEKRAGLLHDATEIYVNDLPSH
;
A
#
# COMPACT_ATOMS: atom_id res chain seq x y z
N MET A 1 -14.36 -0.68 -17.46
CA MET A 1 -13.63 0.57 -17.28
C MET A 1 -13.81 1.41 -18.54
N LYS A 2 -14.06 2.69 -18.38
CA LYS A 2 -14.31 3.57 -19.52
C LYS A 2 -13.01 3.85 -20.28
N LYS A 3 -13.08 3.92 -21.60
CA LYS A 3 -11.95 4.21 -22.46
C LYS A 3 -11.24 5.53 -22.10
N GLU A 4 -12.02 6.54 -21.71
CA GLU A 4 -11.52 7.85 -21.30
C GLU A 4 -10.53 7.78 -20.15
N PHE A 5 -10.68 6.81 -19.26
CA PHE A 5 -9.77 6.61 -18.13
C PHE A 5 -8.34 6.34 -18.62
N TYR A 6 -8.20 5.50 -19.65
CA TYR A 6 -6.89 5.17 -20.20
C TYR A 6 -6.30 6.31 -21.02
N GLU A 7 -7.14 7.06 -21.73
CA GLU A 7 -6.69 8.15 -22.58
C GLU A 7 -6.10 9.31 -21.78
N ASN A 8 -6.53 9.47 -20.54
CA ASN A 8 -6.06 10.54 -19.66
C ASN A 8 -4.85 10.16 -18.81
N ILE A 9 -4.37 8.93 -18.92
CA ILE A 9 -3.16 8.50 -18.21
C ILE A 9 -1.95 8.93 -19.01
N PRO A 10 -1.04 9.75 -18.44
CA PRO A 10 0.16 10.14 -19.17
C PRO A 10 1.04 8.94 -19.45
N ILE A 11 1.43 8.79 -20.69
CA ILE A 11 2.37 7.75 -21.11
C ILE A 11 3.77 8.33 -20.96
N VAL A 12 4.55 7.73 -20.08
CA VAL A 12 5.95 8.10 -19.92
C VAL A 12 6.78 7.29 -20.90
N ASP A 13 7.36 7.97 -21.88
CA ASP A 13 8.31 7.35 -22.79
C ASP A 13 9.68 7.35 -22.14
N ILE A 14 10.13 6.18 -21.72
CA ILE A 14 11.39 6.00 -21.01
C ILE A 14 12.59 6.44 -21.86
N THR A 15 12.47 6.47 -23.19
CA THR A 15 13.56 6.90 -24.06
C THR A 15 13.82 8.39 -23.98
N THR A 16 12.84 9.18 -23.51
CA THR A 16 12.96 10.62 -23.36
C THR A 16 13.37 11.04 -21.94
N VAL A 17 13.44 10.08 -21.01
CA VAL A 17 13.82 10.37 -19.63
C VAL A 17 15.32 10.61 -19.54
N SER A 18 15.73 11.72 -18.90
CA SER A 18 17.14 12.03 -18.72
C SER A 18 17.83 11.04 -17.77
N LYS A 19 19.17 10.97 -17.86
CA LYS A 19 19.94 10.11 -16.95
C LYS A 19 19.78 10.55 -15.50
N ASP A 20 19.61 11.84 -15.26
CA ASP A 20 19.42 12.36 -13.90
C ASP A 20 18.05 11.97 -13.35
N GLU A 21 17.01 12.01 -14.17
CA GLU A 21 15.68 11.53 -13.79
C GLU A 21 15.67 10.02 -13.51
N MET A 22 16.41 9.25 -14.31
CA MET A 22 16.53 7.81 -14.11
C MET A 22 17.26 7.43 -12.83
N LYS A 23 18.08 8.33 -12.29
CA LYS A 23 18.79 8.13 -11.03
C LYS A 23 17.95 8.48 -9.80
N MET A 24 16.80 9.13 -9.99
CA MET A 24 15.90 9.45 -8.89
C MET A 24 15.38 8.15 -8.27
N GLU A 25 15.49 8.08 -6.96
CA GLU A 25 14.98 6.93 -6.23
C GLU A 25 13.45 6.88 -6.32
N PRO A 26 12.86 5.69 -6.57
CA PRO A 26 11.42 5.59 -6.60
C PRO A 26 10.81 5.84 -5.22
N TYR A 27 9.71 6.57 -5.20
CA TYR A 27 8.97 6.83 -3.97
C TYR A 27 7.46 6.79 -4.25
N ILE A 28 6.70 6.66 -3.18
CA ILE A 28 5.27 6.90 -3.21
C ILE A 28 4.94 8.07 -2.29
N GLU A 29 3.89 8.78 -2.61
CA GLU A 29 3.34 9.79 -1.71
C GLU A 29 2.15 9.16 -0.99
N THR A 30 2.18 9.19 0.36
CA THR A 30 1.14 8.59 1.15
C THR A 30 -0.11 9.47 1.21
N TYR A 31 -1.19 8.91 1.77
CA TYR A 31 -2.44 9.65 1.94
C TYR A 31 -2.26 10.95 2.74
N THR A 32 -1.40 10.94 3.75
CA THR A 32 -1.13 12.15 4.55
C THR A 32 -0.04 13.06 3.95
N GLY A 33 0.48 12.71 2.77
CA GLY A 33 1.45 13.55 2.07
C GLY A 33 2.92 13.28 2.37
N LEU A 34 3.23 12.14 2.98
CA LEU A 34 4.61 11.75 3.23
C LEU A 34 5.19 11.07 1.99
N ARG A 35 6.45 11.37 1.69
CA ARG A 35 7.18 10.64 0.65
C ARG A 35 7.89 9.45 1.27
N VAL A 36 7.62 8.27 0.73
CA VAL A 36 8.21 7.02 1.18
C VAL A 36 9.06 6.44 0.06
N TYR A 37 10.36 6.43 0.28
CA TYR A 37 11.32 5.84 -0.66
C TYR A 37 11.47 4.36 -0.34
N PHE A 38 11.38 3.51 -1.37
CA PHE A 38 11.37 2.05 -1.17
C PHE A 38 12.65 1.51 -0.54
N ASN A 39 13.76 2.22 -0.70
CA ASN A 39 15.05 1.81 -0.14
C ASN A 39 15.35 2.45 1.23
N ASP A 40 14.43 3.24 1.76
CA ASP A 40 14.63 3.95 3.03
C ASP A 40 13.30 4.09 3.78
N ILE A 41 12.72 2.95 4.14
CA ILE A 41 11.50 2.94 4.94
C ILE A 41 11.89 2.88 6.41
N HIS A 42 11.62 3.95 7.14
CA HIS A 42 11.95 4.05 8.56
C HIS A 42 10.77 4.55 9.38
N LYS A 43 10.89 4.45 10.71
CA LYS A 43 9.78 4.73 11.63
C LYS A 43 9.22 6.15 11.54
N ASP A 44 10.03 7.13 11.15
CA ASP A 44 9.60 8.54 11.12
C ASP A 44 8.60 8.84 10.00
N ILE A 45 8.48 7.94 9.02
CA ILE A 45 7.51 8.07 7.91
C ILE A 45 6.28 7.20 8.12
N ILE A 46 6.23 6.43 9.20
CA ILE A 46 5.10 5.53 9.47
C ILE A 46 4.00 6.31 10.15
N SER A 47 2.82 6.32 9.54
CA SER A 47 1.62 7.00 10.05
C SER A 47 0.49 6.00 10.18
N ILE A 48 -0.14 5.95 11.37
CA ILE A 48 -1.30 5.08 11.58
C ILE A 48 -2.47 5.49 10.68
N HIS A 49 -2.60 6.76 10.35
CA HIS A 49 -3.64 7.24 9.44
C HIS A 49 -3.40 6.74 8.03
N ASP A 50 -2.15 6.72 7.56
CA ASP A 50 -1.79 6.15 6.27
C ASP A 50 -2.06 4.65 6.24
N ILE A 51 -1.69 3.94 7.31
CA ILE A 51 -1.91 2.50 7.41
C ILE A 51 -3.41 2.19 7.34
N ALA A 52 -4.20 2.83 8.18
CA ALA A 52 -5.64 2.58 8.24
C ALA A 52 -6.32 2.90 6.91
N HIS A 53 -6.03 4.05 6.33
CA HIS A 53 -6.63 4.47 5.06
C HIS A 53 -6.23 3.51 3.93
N SER A 54 -4.94 3.25 3.78
CA SER A 54 -4.44 2.44 2.69
C SER A 54 -4.93 0.98 2.78
N LEU A 55 -4.86 0.37 3.95
CA LEU A 55 -5.34 -1.00 4.12
C LEU A 55 -6.84 -1.13 3.84
N SER A 56 -7.62 -0.07 4.08
CA SER A 56 -9.05 -0.08 3.75
C SER A 56 -9.31 -0.02 2.25
N GLN A 57 -8.34 0.38 1.45
CA GLN A 57 -8.44 0.49 -0.01
C GLN A 57 -7.84 -0.71 -0.75
N ILE A 58 -7.11 -1.58 -0.06
CA ILE A 58 -6.49 -2.75 -0.67
C ILE A 58 -7.43 -3.94 -0.54
N CYS A 59 -7.78 -4.56 -1.68
CA CYS A 59 -8.65 -5.72 -1.70
C CYS A 59 -7.87 -6.99 -1.41
N ARG A 60 -8.46 -7.88 -0.61
CA ARG A 60 -7.91 -9.22 -0.37
C ARG A 60 -7.99 -10.07 -1.64
N PHE A 61 -7.11 -11.07 -1.72
CA PHE A 61 -7.09 -12.07 -2.80
C PHE A 61 -6.98 -11.45 -4.19
N THR A 62 -6.28 -10.33 -4.30
CA THR A 62 -6.07 -9.61 -5.57
C THR A 62 -7.39 -9.30 -6.29
N GLY A 63 -8.43 -9.04 -5.51
CA GLY A 63 -9.74 -8.72 -6.06
C GLY A 63 -10.60 -9.91 -6.48
N HIS A 64 -10.13 -11.15 -6.29
CA HIS A 64 -10.88 -12.35 -6.65
C HIS A 64 -11.93 -12.69 -5.57
N THR A 65 -12.79 -11.72 -5.29
CA THR A 65 -13.89 -11.85 -4.32
C THR A 65 -15.18 -11.37 -4.99
N LYS A 66 -16.32 -11.87 -4.53
CA LYS A 66 -17.62 -11.44 -5.06
C LYS A 66 -17.93 -10.00 -4.65
N GLU A 67 -17.52 -9.63 -3.45
CA GLU A 67 -17.70 -8.28 -2.92
C GLU A 67 -16.36 -7.75 -2.47
N PHE A 68 -16.24 -6.44 -2.37
CA PHE A 68 -15.02 -5.83 -1.86
C PHE A 68 -14.76 -6.31 -0.43
N TYR A 69 -13.56 -6.84 -0.21
CA TYR A 69 -13.10 -7.30 1.09
C TYR A 69 -11.69 -6.75 1.30
N SER A 70 -11.57 -5.77 2.20
CA SER A 70 -10.31 -5.06 2.38
C SER A 70 -9.33 -5.79 3.29
N VAL A 71 -8.06 -5.48 3.13
CA VAL A 71 -7.01 -5.96 4.05
C VAL A 71 -7.27 -5.43 5.46
N ALA A 72 -7.80 -4.20 5.59
CA ALA A 72 -8.18 -3.66 6.90
C ALA A 72 -9.24 -4.51 7.59
N GLN A 73 -10.29 -4.93 6.86
CA GLN A 73 -11.32 -5.82 7.41
C GLN A 73 -10.72 -7.13 7.90
N HIS A 74 -9.83 -7.72 7.09
CA HIS A 74 -9.11 -8.93 7.48
C HIS A 74 -8.29 -8.72 8.74
N SER A 75 -7.56 -7.61 8.83
CA SER A 75 -6.72 -7.30 9.99
C SER A 75 -7.52 -7.17 11.29
N VAL A 76 -8.72 -6.56 11.21
CA VAL A 76 -9.61 -6.46 12.37
C VAL A 76 -10.09 -7.85 12.80
N LEU A 77 -10.46 -8.71 11.86
CA LEU A 77 -10.89 -10.07 12.17
C LEU A 77 -9.76 -10.89 12.80
N VAL A 78 -8.54 -10.75 12.29
CA VAL A 78 -7.38 -11.43 12.87
C VAL A 78 -7.13 -10.94 14.30
N ALA A 79 -7.22 -9.63 14.54
CA ALA A 79 -7.05 -9.06 15.88
C ALA A 79 -8.12 -9.57 16.84
N ASP A 80 -9.37 -9.60 16.41
CA ASP A 80 -10.49 -10.06 17.25
C ASP A 80 -10.37 -11.53 17.65
N ALA A 81 -9.70 -12.33 16.84
CA ALA A 81 -9.46 -13.74 17.12
C ALA A 81 -8.38 -13.96 18.20
N GLN A 82 -7.61 -12.94 18.54
CA GLN A 82 -6.55 -13.05 19.54
C GLN A 82 -7.09 -12.79 20.96
N THR A 83 -6.38 -13.28 21.96
CA THR A 83 -6.85 -13.21 23.36
C THR A 83 -6.20 -12.11 24.16
N THR A 84 -4.93 -11.79 23.91
CA THR A 84 -4.20 -10.77 24.67
C THR A 84 -4.09 -9.48 23.87
N LEU A 85 -3.88 -8.36 24.57
CA LEU A 85 -3.73 -7.07 23.90
C LEU A 85 -2.50 -7.04 22.97
N PRO A 86 -1.32 -7.53 23.37
CA PRO A 86 -0.18 -7.59 22.45
C PRO A 86 -0.46 -8.42 21.20
N GLU A 87 -1.14 -9.56 21.33
CA GLU A 87 -1.51 -10.39 20.18
C GLU A 87 -2.52 -9.69 19.29
N LYS A 88 -3.50 -8.98 19.87
CA LYS A 88 -4.46 -8.20 19.09
C LYS A 88 -3.77 -7.09 18.28
N ARG A 89 -2.81 -6.40 18.88
CA ARG A 89 -2.04 -5.38 18.18
C ARG A 89 -1.21 -5.97 17.04
N ALA A 90 -0.56 -7.11 17.29
CA ALA A 90 0.21 -7.81 16.27
C ALA A 90 -0.69 -8.23 15.10
N GLY A 91 -1.86 -8.80 15.41
CA GLY A 91 -2.82 -9.20 14.37
C GLY A 91 -3.34 -8.03 13.56
N LEU A 92 -3.60 -6.91 14.23
CA LEU A 92 -4.10 -5.71 13.56
C LEU A 92 -3.07 -5.13 12.58
N LEU A 93 -1.79 -5.23 12.88
CA LEU A 93 -0.72 -4.60 12.12
C LEU A 93 0.09 -5.57 11.25
N HIS A 94 -0.27 -6.86 11.21
CA HIS A 94 0.55 -7.87 10.54
C HIS A 94 0.74 -7.62 9.05
N ASP A 95 -0.22 -6.99 8.39
CA ASP A 95 -0.15 -6.68 6.96
C ASP A 95 0.15 -5.20 6.68
N ALA A 96 0.56 -4.44 7.70
CA ALA A 96 0.75 -2.98 7.54
C ALA A 96 1.79 -2.62 6.47
N THR A 97 2.78 -3.46 6.24
CA THR A 97 3.80 -3.20 5.21
C THR A 97 3.23 -3.20 3.80
N GLU A 98 2.08 -3.84 3.58
CA GLU A 98 1.45 -3.87 2.25
C GLU A 98 1.10 -2.49 1.72
N ILE A 99 0.93 -1.50 2.58
CA ILE A 99 0.60 -0.15 2.12
C ILE A 99 1.73 0.49 1.31
N TYR A 100 2.94 -0.01 1.45
CA TYR A 100 4.10 0.52 0.72
C TYR A 100 4.49 -0.34 -0.46
N VAL A 101 4.25 -1.63 -0.42
CA VAL A 101 4.75 -2.57 -1.42
C VAL A 101 3.65 -3.40 -2.07
N ASN A 102 2.44 -3.39 -1.52
CA ASN A 102 1.24 -4.06 -2.01
C ASN A 102 1.50 -5.39 -2.72
N ASP A 103 1.43 -5.39 -4.05
CA ASP A 103 1.45 -6.59 -4.87
C ASP A 103 2.85 -7.09 -5.21
N LEU A 104 3.87 -6.61 -4.52
CA LEU A 104 5.19 -7.17 -4.75
C LEU A 104 5.20 -8.64 -4.30
N PRO A 105 5.74 -9.56 -5.14
CA PRO A 105 5.80 -10.96 -4.77
C PRO A 105 6.54 -11.16 -3.46
N SER A 106 6.00 -12.01 -2.59
CA SER A 106 6.72 -12.41 -1.39
C SER A 106 7.86 -13.33 -1.77
N HIS A 107 8.98 -13.11 -1.14
CA HIS A 107 10.18 -13.90 -1.38
C HIS A 107 10.54 -14.71 -0.16
#